data_2f846a2bd0bd276b8a74210d4961e77d
#
_entry.id   2f846a2bd0bd276b8a74210d4961e77d
#
_cell.length_a   1.000
_cell.length_b   1.000
_cell.length_c   1.000
_cell.angle_alpha   90.00
_cell.angle_beta   90.00
_cell.angle_gamma   90.00
#
_symmetry.space_group_name_H-M   'P 1'
#
loop_
_entity.id
_entity.type
_entity.pdbx_description
1 polymer ?
#
loop_
_entity_poly.entity_id
_entity_poly.type
_entity_poly.pdbx_seq_one_letter_code
_entity_poly.pdbx_strand_id
1 'polypeptide(L)'
;MQWTHEQSPIIQSKASKILVRAFAGTGKTTTLVGFAKANPTLRILYLCYNSSVEKAAKGKFPRNVVCKTAHSLAHAVYGIQYAHKKTKNLRLTDIARGLDTQDWELVRDVLATLNNYMASADAELGRPHFPRFRDKAFLTSAQERFLKQGLDMARVVWRRMVDLQDTGMLMPHDGYLKLYQLSKPDLSQRFDCMLLDEGQDINPVIADIAHWQRIRMAIVGDPHQQLYRFRGAEDAL
;
A
#
# COMPACT_ATOMS: atom_id res chain seq x y z
N MET A 1 1.98 29.99 -16.93
CA MET A 1 1.05 28.87 -17.22
C MET A 1 -0.33 29.35 -16.83
N GLN A 2 -1.30 29.28 -17.71
CA GLN A 2 -2.65 29.71 -17.41
C GLN A 2 -3.46 28.49 -16.94
N TRP A 3 -4.04 28.56 -15.74
CA TRP A 3 -4.83 27.48 -15.16
C TRP A 3 -6.25 27.54 -15.69
N THR A 4 -6.90 26.37 -15.85
CA THR A 4 -8.31 26.31 -16.20
C THR A 4 -9.19 26.80 -15.05
N HIS A 5 -10.44 27.12 -15.34
CA HIS A 5 -11.43 27.51 -14.34
C HIS A 5 -11.61 26.44 -13.26
N GLU A 6 -11.47 25.14 -13.62
CA GLU A 6 -11.60 24.00 -12.70
C GLU A 6 -10.33 23.77 -11.87
N GLN A 7 -9.15 24.01 -12.44
CA GLN A 7 -7.87 23.82 -11.74
C GLN A 7 -7.61 24.90 -10.68
N SER A 8 -8.00 26.15 -10.97
CA SER A 8 -7.73 27.29 -10.10
C SER A 8 -8.27 27.13 -8.67
N PRO A 9 -9.52 26.70 -8.44
CA PRO A 9 -10.06 26.46 -7.10
C PRO A 9 -9.29 25.38 -6.34
N ILE A 10 -8.83 24.30 -7.02
CA ILE A 10 -8.06 23.22 -6.41
C ILE A 10 -6.71 23.75 -5.94
N ILE A 11 -6.01 24.50 -6.80
CA ILE A 11 -4.69 25.08 -6.53
C ILE A 11 -4.73 26.05 -5.36
N GLN A 12 -5.79 26.86 -5.26
CA GLN A 12 -5.97 27.87 -4.23
C GLN A 12 -6.68 27.37 -2.97
N SER A 13 -7.20 26.13 -2.98
CA SER A 13 -7.95 25.56 -1.86
C SER A 13 -7.12 25.62 -0.57
N LYS A 14 -7.76 25.89 0.54
CA LYS A 14 -7.20 25.83 1.91
C LYS A 14 -7.83 24.69 2.74
N ALA A 15 -8.70 23.87 2.12
CA ALA A 15 -9.35 22.75 2.79
C ALA A 15 -8.33 21.76 3.34
N SER A 16 -8.67 21.11 4.46
CA SER A 16 -7.84 20.06 5.07
C SER A 16 -7.83 18.79 4.23
N LYS A 17 -8.94 18.50 3.54
CA LYS A 17 -9.08 17.37 2.62
C LYS A 17 -9.66 17.87 1.29
N ILE A 18 -9.00 17.53 0.20
CA ILE A 18 -9.38 17.87 -1.17
C ILE A 18 -9.50 16.57 -1.93
N LEU A 19 -10.67 16.32 -2.50
CA LEU A 19 -10.93 15.17 -3.35
C LEU A 19 -11.25 15.66 -4.75
N VAL A 20 -10.49 15.22 -5.74
CA VAL A 20 -10.60 15.66 -7.14
C VAL A 20 -10.85 14.44 -8.01
N ARG A 21 -12.04 14.38 -8.60
CA ARG A 21 -12.39 13.41 -9.65
C ARG A 21 -12.14 14.04 -11.00
N ALA A 22 -11.24 13.49 -11.77
CA ALA A 22 -10.84 14.05 -13.05
C ALA A 22 -10.44 12.95 -14.04
N PHE A 23 -10.91 13.09 -15.29
CA PHE A 23 -10.64 12.13 -16.36
C PHE A 23 -9.16 12.09 -16.78
N ALA A 24 -8.79 11.07 -17.57
CA ALA A 24 -7.49 11.00 -18.21
C ALA A 24 -7.18 12.25 -19.02
N GLY A 25 -5.91 12.67 -18.99
CA GLY A 25 -5.47 13.80 -19.81
C GLY A 25 -5.86 15.20 -19.32
N THR A 26 -6.68 15.33 -18.25
CA THR A 26 -7.12 16.63 -17.72
C THR A 26 -6.05 17.39 -16.94
N GLY A 27 -4.83 16.85 -16.83
CA GLY A 27 -3.74 17.50 -16.16
C GLY A 27 -3.72 17.30 -14.64
N LYS A 28 -4.21 16.16 -14.13
CA LYS A 28 -4.22 15.79 -12.68
C LYS A 28 -2.89 16.14 -11.99
N THR A 29 -1.80 15.53 -12.43
CA THR A 29 -0.47 15.76 -11.86
C THR A 29 -0.02 17.22 -12.01
N THR A 30 -0.35 17.88 -13.13
CA THR A 30 -0.04 19.31 -13.36
C THR A 30 -0.75 20.20 -12.34
N THR A 31 -2.01 19.88 -12.01
CA THR A 31 -2.78 20.59 -10.97
C THR A 31 -2.13 20.43 -9.59
N LEU A 32 -1.67 19.21 -9.24
CA LEU A 32 -0.93 18.97 -8.00
C LEU A 32 0.40 19.74 -7.96
N VAL A 33 1.12 19.84 -9.07
CA VAL A 33 2.32 20.69 -9.19
C VAL A 33 1.98 22.17 -8.97
N GLY A 34 0.86 22.64 -9.55
CA GLY A 34 0.34 23.99 -9.33
C GLY A 34 0.03 24.26 -7.86
N PHE A 35 -0.66 23.30 -7.21
CA PHE A 35 -0.96 23.35 -5.79
C PHE A 35 0.32 23.46 -4.93
N ALA A 36 1.33 22.67 -5.23
CA ALA A 36 2.59 22.70 -4.51
C ALA A 36 3.32 24.04 -4.67
N LYS A 37 3.31 24.61 -5.88
CA LYS A 37 3.89 25.95 -6.16
C LYS A 37 3.14 27.07 -5.46
N ALA A 38 1.81 26.97 -5.33
CA ALA A 38 0.98 27.95 -4.63
C ALA A 38 1.11 27.87 -3.09
N ASN A 39 1.71 26.80 -2.56
CA ASN A 39 1.91 26.58 -1.12
C ASN A 39 3.41 26.31 -0.80
N PRO A 40 4.33 27.26 -1.08
CA PRO A 40 5.78 27.02 -1.02
C PRO A 40 6.32 26.78 0.40
N THR A 41 5.58 27.18 1.43
CA THR A 41 5.95 27.01 2.84
C THR A 41 5.59 25.65 3.41
N LEU A 42 4.70 24.90 2.74
CA LEU A 42 4.30 23.56 3.19
C LEU A 42 5.38 22.52 2.84
N ARG A 43 5.69 21.64 3.78
CA ARG A 43 6.45 20.42 3.55
C ARG A 43 5.50 19.38 2.99
N ILE A 44 5.63 19.05 1.73
CA ILE A 44 4.65 18.21 1.00
C ILE A 44 5.24 16.85 0.71
N LEU A 45 4.51 15.79 1.03
CA LEU A 45 4.76 14.43 0.55
C LEU A 45 3.89 14.16 -0.68
N TYR A 46 4.51 13.89 -1.82
CA TYR A 46 3.82 13.32 -2.98
C TYR A 46 4.02 11.80 -2.97
N LEU A 47 2.95 11.07 -2.67
CA LEU A 47 2.96 9.62 -2.58
C LEU A 47 2.70 9.02 -3.96
N CYS A 48 3.75 8.40 -4.53
CA CYS A 48 3.74 7.84 -5.87
C CYS A 48 3.30 6.37 -5.84
N TYR A 49 2.57 5.95 -6.86
CA TYR A 49 2.17 4.55 -7.03
C TYR A 49 3.38 3.61 -7.20
N ASN A 50 4.39 4.00 -8.01
CA ASN A 50 5.58 3.20 -8.26
C ASN A 50 6.84 4.06 -8.45
N SER A 51 8.00 3.40 -8.54
CA SER A 51 9.31 4.06 -8.67
C SER A 51 9.50 4.82 -9.99
N SER A 52 8.84 4.41 -11.07
CA SER A 52 8.91 5.13 -12.36
C SER A 52 8.18 6.46 -12.26
N VAL A 53 6.99 6.47 -11.64
CA VAL A 53 6.23 7.70 -11.34
C VAL A 53 7.02 8.59 -10.38
N GLU A 54 7.64 8.02 -9.34
CA GLU A 54 8.50 8.78 -8.40
C GLU A 54 9.64 9.50 -9.13
N LYS A 55 10.36 8.81 -10.02
CA LYS A 55 11.45 9.40 -10.82
C LYS A 55 10.95 10.54 -11.71
N ALA A 56 9.84 10.33 -12.42
CA ALA A 56 9.24 11.33 -13.30
C ALA A 56 8.72 12.56 -12.52
N ALA A 57 8.22 12.36 -11.32
CA ALA A 57 7.68 13.42 -10.46
C ALA A 57 8.79 14.33 -9.90
N LYS A 58 9.93 13.78 -9.50
CA LYS A 58 11.06 14.56 -8.94
C LYS A 58 11.52 15.72 -9.84
N GLY A 59 11.40 15.58 -11.16
CA GLY A 59 11.74 16.67 -12.11
C GLY A 59 10.64 17.71 -12.32
N LYS A 60 9.40 17.44 -11.85
CA LYS A 60 8.24 18.32 -12.10
C LYS A 60 7.86 19.15 -10.88
N PHE A 61 7.99 18.60 -9.68
CA PHE A 61 7.59 19.23 -8.44
C PHE A 61 8.64 20.24 -7.92
N PRO A 62 8.22 21.31 -7.22
CA PRO A 62 9.12 22.25 -6.56
C PRO A 62 9.84 21.60 -5.36
N ARG A 63 10.86 22.31 -4.83
CA ARG A 63 11.77 21.79 -3.78
C ARG A 63 11.08 21.46 -2.44
N ASN A 64 9.93 22.05 -2.16
CA ASN A 64 9.14 21.78 -0.96
C ASN A 64 8.34 20.46 -1.03
N VAL A 65 8.47 19.67 -2.13
CA VAL A 65 7.81 18.39 -2.32
C VAL A 65 8.83 17.26 -2.29
N VAL A 66 8.59 16.28 -1.42
CA VAL A 66 9.32 15.02 -1.38
C VAL A 66 8.49 13.95 -2.08
N CYS A 67 8.97 13.43 -3.22
CA CYS A 67 8.33 12.34 -3.95
C CYS A 67 8.82 11.00 -3.41
N LYS A 68 7.91 10.15 -2.95
CA LYS A 68 8.21 8.80 -2.42
C LYS A 68 7.12 7.81 -2.80
N THR A 69 7.48 6.52 -2.92
CA THR A 69 6.50 5.45 -2.89
C THR A 69 6.23 5.02 -1.45
N ALA A 70 5.08 4.39 -1.18
CA ALA A 70 4.78 3.81 0.13
C ALA A 70 5.84 2.78 0.54
N HIS A 71 6.29 1.95 -0.40
CA HIS A 71 7.39 1.00 -0.17
C HIS A 71 8.72 1.70 0.20
N SER A 72 9.04 2.86 -0.38
CA SER A 72 10.27 3.58 -0.03
C SER A 72 10.19 4.22 1.36
N LEU A 73 9.00 4.67 1.80
CA LEU A 73 8.79 5.11 3.18
C LEU A 73 8.95 3.95 4.17
N ALA A 74 8.27 2.83 3.89
CA ALA A 74 8.34 1.63 4.71
C ALA A 74 9.76 1.04 4.76
N HIS A 75 10.48 1.06 3.63
CA HIS A 75 11.87 0.58 3.55
C HIS A 75 12.81 1.37 4.47
N ALA A 76 12.63 2.68 4.56
CA ALA A 76 13.48 3.52 5.41
C ALA A 76 13.34 3.22 6.90
N VAL A 77 12.20 2.63 7.34
CA VAL A 77 11.92 2.30 8.74
C VAL A 77 12.15 0.81 9.01
N TYR A 78 11.55 -0.05 8.20
CA TYR A 78 11.55 -1.50 8.39
C TYR A 78 12.44 -2.24 7.37
N GLY A 79 12.37 -1.89 6.09
CA GLY A 79 13.03 -2.65 5.03
C GLY A 79 14.55 -2.76 5.19
N ILE A 80 15.20 -1.78 5.83
CA ILE A 80 16.62 -1.79 6.13
C ILE A 80 16.96 -2.91 7.14
N GLN A 81 16.10 -3.13 8.14
CA GLN A 81 16.30 -4.14 9.18
C GLN A 81 16.28 -5.58 8.60
N TYR A 82 15.52 -5.78 7.51
CA TYR A 82 15.40 -7.06 6.82
C TYR A 82 16.35 -7.22 5.63
N ALA A 83 17.39 -6.39 5.49
CA ALA A 83 18.31 -6.41 4.33
C ALA A 83 18.92 -7.80 4.09
N HIS A 84 19.22 -8.55 5.16
CA HIS A 84 19.83 -9.88 5.12
C HIS A 84 18.91 -11.00 4.61
N LYS A 85 17.58 -10.83 4.67
CA LYS A 85 16.58 -11.81 4.22
C LYS A 85 15.51 -11.24 3.31
N LYS A 86 15.76 -10.07 2.73
CA LYS A 86 14.81 -9.38 1.84
C LYS A 86 14.66 -10.09 0.49
N THR A 87 13.43 -10.20 0.02
CA THR A 87 13.10 -10.68 -1.34
C THR A 87 12.09 -9.77 -2.02
N LYS A 88 12.01 -9.84 -3.34
CA LYS A 88 10.95 -9.13 -4.08
C LYS A 88 9.58 -9.76 -3.83
N ASN A 89 9.50 -11.09 -3.95
CA ASN A 89 8.28 -11.86 -3.75
C ASN A 89 8.62 -13.18 -3.08
N LEU A 90 7.70 -13.73 -2.28
CA LEU A 90 7.77 -15.10 -1.80
C LEU A 90 7.41 -16.08 -2.92
N ARG A 91 8.07 -17.23 -2.94
CA ARG A 91 7.79 -18.35 -3.84
C ARG A 91 7.12 -19.49 -3.07
N LEU A 92 6.40 -20.36 -3.77
CA LEU A 92 5.84 -21.57 -3.17
C LEU A 92 6.91 -22.43 -2.48
N THR A 93 8.09 -22.54 -3.13
CA THR A 93 9.23 -23.29 -2.58
C THR A 93 9.79 -22.69 -1.28
N ASP A 94 9.69 -21.36 -1.09
CA ASP A 94 10.14 -20.72 0.15
C ASP A 94 9.19 -21.07 1.30
N ILE A 95 7.87 -21.08 1.04
CA ILE A 95 6.84 -21.47 2.01
C ILE A 95 6.95 -22.97 2.33
N ALA A 96 7.03 -23.81 1.30
CA ALA A 96 7.14 -25.26 1.47
C ALA A 96 8.36 -25.66 2.34
N ARG A 97 9.52 -25.06 2.04
CA ARG A 97 10.74 -25.23 2.83
C ARG A 97 10.59 -24.72 4.27
N GLY A 98 10.00 -23.54 4.42
CA GLY A 98 9.81 -22.93 5.74
C GLY A 98 8.84 -23.69 6.63
N LEU A 99 7.89 -24.41 6.06
CA LEU A 99 6.89 -25.23 6.77
C LEU A 99 7.25 -26.71 6.83
N ASP A 100 8.35 -27.13 6.18
CA ASP A 100 8.76 -28.52 6.03
C ASP A 100 7.61 -29.41 5.53
N THR A 101 6.96 -28.99 4.42
CA THR A 101 5.81 -29.68 3.87
C THR A 101 5.89 -29.81 2.35
N GLN A 102 5.30 -30.90 1.82
CA GLN A 102 5.13 -31.13 0.39
C GLN A 102 3.65 -31.02 -0.04
N ASP A 103 2.76 -30.58 0.85
CA ASP A 103 1.36 -30.31 0.51
C ASP A 103 1.27 -29.00 -0.30
N TRP A 104 1.45 -29.13 -1.63
CA TRP A 104 1.44 -27.98 -2.54
C TRP A 104 0.10 -27.26 -2.65
N GLU A 105 -0.99 -27.95 -2.35
CA GLU A 105 -2.32 -27.35 -2.31
C GLU A 105 -2.41 -26.37 -1.13
N LEU A 106 -2.04 -26.83 0.04
CA LEU A 106 -2.01 -26.03 1.25
C LEU A 106 -0.98 -24.89 1.15
N VAL A 107 0.21 -25.15 0.60
CA VAL A 107 1.26 -24.14 0.38
C VAL A 107 0.77 -23.00 -0.53
N ARG A 108 0.00 -23.30 -1.58
CA ARG A 108 -0.61 -22.27 -2.45
C ARG A 108 -1.60 -21.40 -1.68
N ASP A 109 -2.48 -22.03 -0.90
CA ASP A 109 -3.47 -21.29 -0.11
C ASP A 109 -2.79 -20.44 0.98
N VAL A 110 -1.74 -20.94 1.63
CA VAL A 110 -0.93 -20.17 2.60
C VAL A 110 -0.27 -18.97 1.95
N LEU A 111 0.37 -19.13 0.79
CA LEU A 111 1.00 -18.02 0.06
C LEU A 111 -0.04 -16.97 -0.36
N ALA A 112 -1.16 -17.40 -0.91
CA ALA A 112 -2.24 -16.51 -1.32
C ALA A 112 -2.85 -15.77 -0.11
N THR A 113 -3.01 -16.46 1.03
CA THR A 113 -3.48 -15.86 2.29
C THR A 113 -2.53 -14.78 2.78
N LEU A 114 -1.22 -15.03 2.76
CA LEU A 114 -0.21 -14.04 3.13
C LEU A 114 -0.23 -12.82 2.20
N ASN A 115 -0.32 -13.04 0.87
CA ASN A 115 -0.38 -11.94 -0.09
C ASN A 115 -1.64 -11.10 0.11
N ASN A 116 -2.80 -11.72 0.34
CA ASN A 116 -4.05 -11.02 0.63
C ASN A 116 -3.95 -10.21 1.93
N TYR A 117 -3.39 -10.80 2.98
CA TYR A 117 -3.18 -10.11 4.25
C TYR A 117 -2.25 -8.90 4.12
N MET A 118 -1.11 -9.09 3.46
CA MET A 118 -0.15 -7.99 3.24
C MET A 118 -0.71 -6.87 2.37
N ALA A 119 -1.71 -7.14 1.53
CA ALA A 119 -2.40 -6.15 0.70
C ALA A 119 -3.64 -5.53 1.38
N SER A 120 -4.12 -6.07 2.50
CA SER A 120 -5.30 -5.60 3.23
C SER A 120 -4.99 -4.50 4.25
N ALA A 121 -6.01 -3.75 4.67
CA ALA A 121 -5.94 -2.83 5.81
C ALA A 121 -6.02 -3.52 7.18
N ASP A 122 -6.36 -4.82 7.21
CA ASP A 122 -6.65 -5.55 8.44
C ASP A 122 -5.42 -5.64 9.36
N ALA A 123 -5.64 -5.47 10.66
CA ALA A 123 -4.57 -5.61 11.65
C ALA A 123 -4.16 -7.07 11.87
N GLU A 124 -5.09 -8.01 11.68
CA GLU A 124 -4.89 -9.43 11.97
C GLU A 124 -5.13 -10.31 10.75
N LEU A 125 -4.28 -11.34 10.61
CA LEU A 125 -4.43 -12.37 9.61
C LEU A 125 -5.57 -13.32 10.00
N GLY A 126 -6.59 -13.42 9.14
CA GLY A 126 -7.78 -14.21 9.41
C GLY A 126 -8.44 -14.79 8.16
N ARG A 127 -9.63 -15.36 8.35
CA ARG A 127 -10.43 -15.99 7.29
C ARG A 127 -10.66 -15.14 6.04
N PRO A 128 -10.88 -13.80 6.12
CA PRO A 128 -11.07 -12.96 4.93
C PRO A 128 -9.91 -13.04 3.92
N HIS A 129 -8.72 -13.38 4.40
CA HIS A 129 -7.52 -13.49 3.57
C HIS A 129 -7.37 -14.85 2.90
N PHE A 130 -8.11 -15.89 3.37
CA PHE A 130 -8.01 -17.25 2.85
C PHE A 130 -8.90 -17.42 1.61
N PRO A 131 -8.36 -17.41 0.36
CA PRO A 131 -9.15 -17.19 -0.85
C PRO A 131 -10.19 -18.29 -1.08
N ARG A 132 -9.86 -19.55 -0.77
CA ARG A 132 -10.70 -20.72 -1.04
C ARG A 132 -12.05 -20.69 -0.32
N PHE A 133 -12.11 -20.08 0.86
CA PHE A 133 -13.29 -20.09 1.74
C PHE A 133 -13.78 -18.71 2.15
N ARG A 134 -13.18 -17.66 1.63
CA ARG A 134 -13.52 -16.29 1.98
C ARG A 134 -15.02 -15.98 1.83
N ASP A 135 -15.59 -16.36 0.70
CA ASP A 135 -16.96 -15.99 0.33
C ASP A 135 -18.00 -17.12 0.64
N LYS A 136 -17.58 -18.21 1.30
CA LYS A 136 -18.49 -19.29 1.69
C LYS A 136 -19.16 -18.98 3.01
N ALA A 137 -20.51 -18.94 3.02
CA ALA A 137 -21.29 -18.72 4.25
C ALA A 137 -21.15 -19.90 5.24
N PHE A 138 -21.14 -21.15 4.72
CA PHE A 138 -21.05 -22.36 5.51
C PHE A 138 -19.91 -23.25 5.01
N LEU A 139 -19.23 -23.89 5.94
CA LEU A 139 -18.16 -24.85 5.66
C LEU A 139 -18.55 -26.21 6.26
N THR A 140 -18.14 -27.27 5.59
CA THR A 140 -18.17 -28.61 6.20
C THR A 140 -17.08 -28.71 7.26
N SER A 141 -17.22 -29.67 8.20
CA SER A 141 -16.19 -29.89 9.24
C SER A 141 -14.80 -30.18 8.68
N ALA A 142 -14.71 -30.80 7.50
CA ALA A 142 -13.44 -31.02 6.80
C ALA A 142 -12.85 -29.70 6.27
N GLN A 143 -13.67 -28.83 5.68
CA GLN A 143 -13.27 -27.52 5.19
C GLN A 143 -12.86 -26.57 6.34
N GLU A 144 -13.54 -26.63 7.47
CA GLU A 144 -13.15 -25.88 8.68
C GLU A 144 -11.78 -26.31 9.21
N ARG A 145 -11.51 -27.62 9.27
CA ARG A 145 -10.20 -28.14 9.66
C ARG A 145 -9.11 -27.67 8.71
N PHE A 146 -9.34 -27.76 7.40
CA PHE A 146 -8.39 -27.31 6.38
C PHE A 146 -8.14 -25.79 6.48
N LEU A 147 -9.19 -24.99 6.62
CA LEU A 147 -9.08 -23.54 6.81
C LEU A 147 -8.26 -23.21 8.06
N LYS A 148 -8.57 -23.87 9.19
CA LYS A 148 -7.83 -23.67 10.44
C LYS A 148 -6.35 -23.99 10.26
N GLN A 149 -6.03 -25.14 9.67
CA GLN A 149 -4.65 -25.55 9.39
C GLN A 149 -3.94 -24.51 8.52
N GLY A 150 -4.55 -24.06 7.43
CA GLY A 150 -3.97 -23.08 6.51
C GLY A 150 -3.74 -21.72 7.18
N LEU A 151 -4.70 -21.26 8.00
CA LEU A 151 -4.53 -20.01 8.75
C LEU A 151 -3.43 -20.11 9.81
N ASP A 152 -3.33 -21.23 10.52
CA ASP A 152 -2.30 -21.42 11.54
C ASP A 152 -0.91 -21.48 10.89
N MET A 153 -0.77 -22.15 9.74
CA MET A 153 0.46 -22.15 8.95
C MET A 153 0.81 -20.75 8.41
N ALA A 154 -0.17 -20.01 7.89
CA ALA A 154 0.07 -18.64 7.43
C ALA A 154 0.54 -17.73 8.58
N ARG A 155 -0.01 -17.87 9.78
CA ARG A 155 0.43 -17.14 10.98
C ARG A 155 1.85 -17.54 11.40
N VAL A 156 2.21 -18.83 11.29
CA VAL A 156 3.58 -19.29 11.54
C VAL A 156 4.55 -18.65 10.56
N VAL A 157 4.24 -18.69 9.25
CA VAL A 157 5.08 -18.06 8.22
C VAL A 157 5.21 -16.56 8.47
N TRP A 158 4.10 -15.86 8.74
CA TRP A 158 4.12 -14.42 9.03
C TRP A 158 5.04 -14.09 10.22
N ARG A 159 4.91 -14.81 11.34
CA ARG A 159 5.79 -14.61 12.51
C ARG A 159 7.26 -14.81 12.17
N ARG A 160 7.59 -15.87 11.42
CA ARG A 160 8.96 -16.15 10.97
C ARG A 160 9.50 -15.10 10.00
N MET A 161 8.64 -14.56 9.11
CA MET A 161 9.02 -13.43 8.25
C MET A 161 9.39 -12.20 9.06
N VAL A 162 8.61 -11.90 10.11
CA VAL A 162 8.79 -10.71 10.97
C VAL A 162 9.96 -10.86 11.94
N ASP A 163 10.27 -12.07 12.37
CA ASP A 163 11.40 -12.33 13.26
C ASP A 163 12.72 -12.04 12.55
N LEU A 164 13.46 -11.05 13.02
CA LEU A 164 14.76 -10.64 12.47
C LEU A 164 15.84 -11.71 12.61
N GLN A 165 15.70 -12.64 13.57
CA GLN A 165 16.65 -13.71 13.82
C GLN A 165 16.37 -14.95 12.96
N ASP A 166 15.15 -15.13 12.46
CA ASP A 166 14.82 -16.24 11.56
C ASP A 166 15.33 -15.93 10.14
N THR A 167 16.41 -16.58 9.74
CA THR A 167 16.96 -16.47 8.38
C THR A 167 16.38 -17.47 7.39
N GLY A 168 15.59 -18.43 7.87
CA GLY A 168 14.96 -19.46 7.06
C GLY A 168 13.71 -19.00 6.31
N MET A 169 13.12 -17.84 6.70
CA MET A 169 11.97 -17.28 6.03
C MET A 169 12.26 -15.86 5.53
N LEU A 170 12.04 -15.63 4.23
CA LEU A 170 12.34 -14.35 3.57
C LEU A 170 11.25 -13.30 3.86
N MET A 171 11.65 -12.01 3.86
CA MET A 171 10.76 -10.85 4.00
C MET A 171 10.51 -10.21 2.62
N PRO A 172 9.29 -10.30 2.05
CA PRO A 172 8.95 -9.62 0.80
C PRO A 172 8.75 -8.12 1.01
N HIS A 173 8.75 -7.36 -0.10
CA HIS A 173 8.54 -5.92 -0.04
C HIS A 173 7.19 -5.54 0.57
N ASP A 174 6.13 -6.29 0.25
CA ASP A 174 4.80 -6.06 0.82
C ASP A 174 4.74 -6.40 2.32
N GLY A 175 5.60 -7.31 2.81
CA GLY A 175 5.69 -7.66 4.21
C GLY A 175 6.16 -6.49 5.09
N TYR A 176 7.26 -5.82 4.73
CA TYR A 176 7.69 -4.66 5.51
C TYR A 176 6.81 -3.42 5.27
N LEU A 177 6.10 -3.31 4.13
CA LEU A 177 5.06 -2.31 3.93
C LEU A 177 3.89 -2.56 4.89
N LYS A 178 3.47 -3.82 5.07
CA LYS A 178 2.46 -4.22 6.05
C LYS A 178 2.87 -3.87 7.48
N LEU A 179 4.12 -4.14 7.88
CA LEU A 179 4.64 -3.73 9.19
C LEU A 179 4.58 -2.21 9.38
N TYR A 180 4.90 -1.45 8.33
CA TYR A 180 4.82 0.00 8.36
C TYR A 180 3.37 0.47 8.55
N GLN A 181 2.42 -0.12 7.85
CA GLN A 181 0.98 0.17 8.03
C GLN A 181 0.53 -0.15 9.45
N LEU A 182 0.86 -1.35 9.98
CA LEU A 182 0.48 -1.78 11.33
C LEU A 182 1.07 -0.88 12.43
N SER A 183 2.22 -0.24 12.19
CA SER A 183 2.83 0.70 13.13
C SER A 183 2.11 2.04 13.21
N LYS A 184 1.11 2.29 12.34
CA LYS A 184 0.35 3.55 12.25
C LYS A 184 1.28 4.77 12.22
N PRO A 185 2.16 4.89 11.20
CA PRO A 185 3.19 5.91 11.17
C PRO A 185 2.60 7.31 11.19
N ASP A 186 3.10 8.17 12.06
CA ASP A 186 2.78 9.60 12.08
C ASP A 186 3.74 10.36 11.15
N LEU A 187 3.21 10.87 10.05
CA LEU A 187 3.96 11.65 9.08
C LEU A 187 3.93 13.16 9.35
N SER A 188 3.15 13.64 10.32
CA SER A 188 2.97 15.05 10.63
C SER A 188 4.25 15.75 11.11
N GLN A 189 5.17 15.01 11.73
CA GLN A 189 6.47 15.53 12.13
C GLN A 189 7.33 15.97 10.94
N ARG A 190 7.11 15.39 9.77
CA ARG A 190 7.92 15.60 8.56
C ARG A 190 7.20 16.37 7.47
N PHE A 191 5.87 16.24 7.40
CA PHE A 191 5.05 16.77 6.33
C PHE A 191 3.81 17.49 6.87
N ASP A 192 3.46 18.58 6.22
CA ASP A 192 2.26 19.36 6.51
C ASP A 192 1.11 19.00 5.58
N CYS A 193 1.44 18.36 4.42
CA CYS A 193 0.48 17.97 3.40
C CYS A 193 0.92 16.69 2.69
N MET A 194 -0.06 15.86 2.29
CA MET A 194 0.11 14.68 1.45
C MET A 194 -0.67 14.87 0.15
N LEU A 195 -0.03 14.60 -0.97
CA LEU A 195 -0.65 14.55 -2.29
C LEU A 195 -0.66 13.09 -2.75
N LEU A 196 -1.83 12.59 -3.10
CA LEU A 196 -2.06 11.25 -3.64
C LEU A 196 -2.55 11.39 -5.08
N ASP A 197 -1.78 10.89 -6.02
CA ASP A 197 -2.17 10.78 -7.43
C ASP A 197 -2.66 9.36 -7.73
N GLU A 198 -3.50 9.21 -8.73
CA GLU A 198 -4.13 7.96 -9.13
C GLU A 198 -4.87 7.28 -7.96
N GLY A 199 -5.72 8.04 -7.27
CA GLY A 199 -6.45 7.59 -6.08
C GLY A 199 -7.27 6.30 -6.28
N GLN A 200 -7.72 6.03 -7.53
CA GLN A 200 -8.46 4.82 -7.89
C GLN A 200 -7.59 3.53 -7.84
N ASP A 201 -6.26 3.65 -7.86
CA ASP A 201 -5.33 2.53 -7.86
C ASP A 201 -4.64 2.29 -6.50
N ILE A 202 -5.07 3.02 -5.48
CA ILE A 202 -4.51 2.88 -4.12
C ILE A 202 -4.97 1.56 -3.52
N ASN A 203 -4.03 0.73 -3.06
CA ASN A 203 -4.37 -0.48 -2.34
C ASN A 203 -4.79 -0.19 -0.89
N PRO A 204 -5.54 -1.09 -0.21
CA PRO A 204 -6.04 -0.87 1.15
C PRO A 204 -4.95 -0.54 2.18
N VAL A 205 -3.75 -1.10 2.06
CA VAL A 205 -2.61 -0.78 2.95
C VAL A 205 -2.21 0.69 2.85
N ILE A 206 -2.11 1.21 1.63
CA ILE A 206 -1.73 2.61 1.39
C ILE A 206 -2.87 3.54 1.80
N ALA A 207 -4.12 3.15 1.51
CA ALA A 207 -5.30 3.90 1.94
C ALA A 207 -5.36 4.02 3.47
N ASP A 208 -5.08 2.94 4.20
CA ASP A 208 -5.06 2.94 5.66
C ASP A 208 -3.91 3.81 6.21
N ILE A 209 -2.70 3.73 5.64
CA ILE A 209 -1.60 4.63 6.00
C ILE A 209 -2.01 6.09 5.83
N ALA A 210 -2.68 6.44 4.72
CA ALA A 210 -3.14 7.80 4.46
C ALA A 210 -4.28 8.21 5.40
N HIS A 211 -5.21 7.30 5.72
CA HIS A 211 -6.37 7.55 6.57
C HIS A 211 -5.99 8.04 7.97
N TRP A 212 -4.94 7.48 8.55
CA TRP A 212 -4.47 7.84 9.89
C TRP A 212 -3.75 9.19 9.97
N GLN A 213 -3.41 9.80 8.82
CA GLN A 213 -2.67 11.06 8.82
C GLN A 213 -3.56 12.25 9.24
N ARG A 214 -3.06 13.04 10.18
CA ARG A 214 -3.68 14.29 10.64
C ARG A 214 -3.09 15.52 9.93
N ILE A 215 -2.65 15.35 8.69
CA ILE A 215 -2.11 16.40 7.85
C ILE A 215 -3.09 16.73 6.73
N ARG A 216 -2.88 17.86 6.08
CA ARG A 216 -3.65 18.23 4.89
C ARG A 216 -3.48 17.19 3.80
N MET A 217 -4.54 16.89 3.04
CA MET A 217 -4.50 15.87 2.00
C MET A 217 -5.21 16.33 0.74
N ALA A 218 -4.60 16.07 -0.42
CA ALA A 218 -5.25 16.18 -1.72
C ALA A 218 -5.13 14.84 -2.45
N ILE A 219 -6.27 14.25 -2.76
CA ILE A 219 -6.39 13.00 -3.52
C ILE A 219 -6.95 13.34 -4.89
N VAL A 220 -6.27 12.89 -5.94
CA VAL A 220 -6.69 13.09 -7.32
C VAL A 220 -6.74 11.75 -8.03
N GLY A 221 -7.80 11.48 -8.76
CA GLY A 221 -7.93 10.22 -9.49
C GLY A 221 -9.06 10.23 -10.49
N ASP A 222 -9.12 9.17 -11.29
CA ASP A 222 -10.13 8.92 -12.29
C ASP A 222 -10.87 7.61 -11.97
N PRO A 223 -12.10 7.68 -11.42
CA PRO A 223 -12.84 6.47 -11.03
C PRO A 223 -13.12 5.52 -12.21
N HIS A 224 -13.04 6.02 -13.47
CA HIS A 224 -13.23 5.20 -14.67
C HIS A 224 -11.97 4.45 -15.14
N GLN A 225 -10.80 4.72 -14.53
CA GLN A 225 -9.51 4.14 -14.92
C GLN A 225 -8.94 3.16 -13.88
N GLN A 226 -9.78 2.53 -13.08
CA GLN A 226 -9.32 1.57 -12.07
C GLN A 226 -8.68 0.33 -12.72
N LEU A 227 -7.36 0.36 -12.95
CA LEU A 227 -6.59 -0.69 -13.64
C LEU A 227 -6.12 -1.81 -12.69
N TYR A 228 -5.98 -1.52 -11.39
CA TYR A 228 -5.32 -2.42 -10.42
C TYR A 228 -6.26 -3.02 -9.39
N ARG A 229 -7.55 -3.09 -9.69
CA ARG A 229 -8.57 -3.74 -8.83
C ARG A 229 -8.19 -5.16 -8.42
N PHE A 230 -7.53 -5.90 -9.31
CA PHE A 230 -7.04 -7.26 -9.05
C PHE A 230 -5.92 -7.33 -7.98
N ARG A 231 -5.29 -6.20 -7.61
CA ARG A 231 -4.31 -6.09 -6.51
C ARG A 231 -4.94 -5.56 -5.22
N GLY A 232 -6.26 -5.60 -5.10
CA GLY A 232 -6.98 -5.09 -3.94
C GLY A 232 -7.10 -3.57 -3.89
N ALA A 233 -6.93 -2.87 -5.04
CA ALA A 233 -7.17 -1.43 -5.10
C ALA A 233 -8.64 -1.14 -4.81
N GLU A 234 -8.88 -0.21 -3.91
CA GLU A 234 -10.19 0.35 -3.60
C GLU A 234 -10.26 1.79 -4.09
N ASP A 235 -11.46 2.22 -4.50
CA ASP A 235 -11.69 3.60 -4.89
C ASP A 235 -11.62 4.50 -3.63
N ALA A 236 -10.58 5.30 -3.54
CA ALA A 236 -10.37 6.26 -2.46
C ALA A 236 -11.02 7.63 -2.76
N LEU A 237 -11.79 7.73 -3.87
CA LEU A 237 -12.35 8.97 -4.37
C LEU A 237 -13.80 9.21 -3.93
#